data_fb7148442d0a0b6fc8c1a82c95f1b516
#
_entry.id   fb7148442d0a0b6fc8c1a82c95f1b516
#
_cell.length_a   1.000
_cell.length_b   1.000
_cell.length_c   1.000
_cell.angle_alpha   90.00
_cell.angle_beta   90.00
_cell.angle_gamma   90.00
#
_symmetry.space_group_name_H-M   'P 1'
#
loop_
_entity.id
_entity.type
_entity.pdbx_description
1 polymer ?
#
loop_
_entity_poly.entity_id
_entity_poly.type
_entity_poly.pdbx_seq_one_letter_code
_entity_poly.pdbx_strand_id
1 'polypeptide(L)'
;VISYKNFLLENTQGMERIIVESGSNSHHGIDSNMLEKHFGKVAINIADTGSFPLKNKLYRIGKNAQSGDVVLMPLEYLHYSYGEIPKNYFDSIFSKIPFYFTSLPLKEQLFFVWHTPFSSLFQSLFYTQNVQDRSFSFLHKFNEGERGEHIFVKKRPLDYWSAKSSCADYLFYMNKKTGFTLNDTFKENVALMQKIEEEKKINFIITYPSVAGDACYSGQYSAQFSQMMQEVQNTLEKHQIGFIGAYNDASFGEESIDNTYYHILPAAKKLRTKKLIERIDASADRKLFYAKKEYKLANIAIEPLLQEKLQPLEALHTYSSKDTAALALLEGWYKHEGWGVWSQGERSTVAFRLDPSLRGKDLTLELDTLLFGAKDKTQVFLNSKELGFYLLDGKTKLSLGKEQLESEIIKLEFRHTNLISPKDANVSKDTRQIKLAFKSLRLLQ
;
A
#
# COMPACT_ATOMS: atom_id res chain seq x y z
N VAL A 1 -6.34 -7.25 1.14
CA VAL A 1 -5.46 -6.38 0.33
C VAL A 1 -6.22 -5.84 -0.87
N ILE A 2 -6.59 -6.67 -1.82
CA ILE A 2 -7.13 -6.23 -3.12
C ILE A 2 -8.52 -5.59 -2.98
N SER A 3 -9.38 -6.11 -2.12
CA SER A 3 -10.70 -5.51 -1.83
C SER A 3 -10.57 -4.09 -1.24
N TYR A 4 -9.56 -3.87 -0.40
CA TYR A 4 -9.26 -2.55 0.13
C TYR A 4 -8.75 -1.59 -0.94
N LYS A 5 -7.87 -2.06 -1.84
CA LYS A 5 -7.37 -1.25 -2.96
C LYS A 5 -8.49 -0.85 -3.94
N ASN A 6 -9.44 -1.74 -4.13
CA ASN A 6 -10.63 -1.41 -4.93
C ASN A 6 -11.53 -0.38 -4.22
N PHE A 7 -11.70 -0.55 -2.91
CA PHE A 7 -12.37 0.45 -2.07
C PHE A 7 -11.69 1.84 -2.18
N LEU A 8 -10.35 1.91 -2.18
CA LEU A 8 -9.64 3.17 -2.36
C LEU A 8 -9.97 3.82 -3.71
N LEU A 9 -10.00 3.05 -4.79
CA LEU A 9 -10.38 3.54 -6.13
C LEU A 9 -11.80 4.12 -6.15
N GLU A 10 -12.75 3.44 -5.50
CA GLU A 10 -14.16 3.84 -5.46
C GLU A 10 -14.37 5.09 -4.57
N ASN A 11 -13.74 5.13 -3.41
CA ASN A 11 -13.97 6.19 -2.42
C ASN A 11 -13.14 7.46 -2.63
N THR A 12 -12.23 7.45 -3.58
CA THR A 12 -11.49 8.65 -4.01
C THR A 12 -12.01 9.25 -5.32
N GLN A 13 -13.20 8.83 -5.77
CA GLN A 13 -13.86 9.41 -6.94
C GLN A 13 -14.17 10.89 -6.70
N GLY A 14 -14.02 11.72 -7.74
CA GLY A 14 -14.22 13.17 -7.65
C GLY A 14 -13.02 13.95 -7.10
N MET A 15 -11.95 13.27 -6.67
CA MET A 15 -10.70 13.89 -6.20
C MET A 15 -9.62 13.84 -7.26
N GLU A 16 -8.68 14.80 -7.26
CA GLU A 16 -7.48 14.70 -8.10
C GLU A 16 -6.53 13.66 -7.50
N ARG A 17 -6.15 12.63 -8.29
CA ARG A 17 -5.43 11.47 -7.78
C ARG A 17 -4.11 11.23 -8.47
N ILE A 18 -3.16 10.67 -7.69
CA ILE A 18 -2.02 9.89 -8.17
C ILE A 18 -2.31 8.43 -7.83
N ILE A 19 -2.48 7.59 -8.84
CA ILE A 19 -2.75 6.16 -8.70
C ILE A 19 -1.44 5.41 -8.94
N VAL A 20 -0.89 4.79 -7.90
CA VAL A 20 0.29 3.93 -8.05
C VAL A 20 -0.17 2.52 -8.37
N GLU A 21 0.18 2.03 -9.55
CA GLU A 21 -0.16 0.69 -10.02
C GLU A 21 1.08 -0.02 -10.56
N SER A 22 1.29 -1.26 -10.21
CA SER A 22 2.26 -2.21 -10.77
C SER A 22 2.21 -3.52 -10.01
N GLY A 23 3.35 -4.18 -9.85
CA GLY A 23 3.51 -5.35 -8.99
C GLY A 23 3.91 -5.01 -7.55
N SER A 24 4.37 -6.02 -6.85
CA SER A 24 4.75 -5.93 -5.44
C SER A 24 5.89 -4.93 -5.17
N ASN A 25 6.73 -4.63 -6.17
CA ASN A 25 7.76 -3.59 -6.04
C ASN A 25 7.17 -2.21 -5.67
N SER A 26 6.02 -1.86 -6.23
CA SER A 26 5.35 -0.58 -5.96
C SER A 26 4.62 -0.61 -4.63
N HIS A 27 4.00 -1.74 -4.30
CA HIS A 27 3.34 -1.95 -3.03
C HIS A 27 4.32 -1.78 -1.85
N HIS A 28 5.53 -2.33 -1.97
CA HIS A 28 6.58 -2.23 -0.96
C HIS A 28 7.48 -0.99 -1.11
N GLY A 29 7.55 -0.40 -2.29
CA GLY A 29 8.60 0.56 -2.65
C GLY A 29 8.15 2.01 -2.85
N ILE A 30 6.86 2.32 -2.80
CA ILE A 30 6.36 3.70 -2.92
C ILE A 30 5.64 4.10 -1.63
N ASP A 31 6.00 5.25 -1.09
CA ASP A 31 5.33 5.90 0.02
C ASP A 31 4.30 6.90 -0.52
N SER A 32 3.03 6.48 -0.52
CA SER A 32 1.94 7.28 -1.06
C SER A 32 1.69 8.54 -0.25
N ASN A 33 1.91 8.51 1.06
CA ASN A 33 1.77 9.68 1.91
C ASN A 33 2.79 10.77 1.56
N MET A 34 4.03 10.38 1.17
CA MET A 34 5.03 11.34 0.70
C MET A 34 4.63 11.98 -0.62
N LEU A 35 4.09 11.20 -1.58
CA LEU A 35 3.58 11.74 -2.85
C LEU A 35 2.41 12.71 -2.60
N GLU A 36 1.44 12.29 -1.80
CA GLU A 36 0.27 13.09 -1.43
C GLU A 36 0.66 14.41 -0.78
N LYS A 37 1.55 14.36 0.22
CA LYS A 37 2.03 15.56 0.94
C LYS A 37 2.76 16.54 0.02
N HIS A 38 3.53 16.04 -0.95
CA HIS A 38 4.34 16.87 -1.83
C HIS A 38 3.50 17.49 -2.96
N PHE A 39 2.65 16.71 -3.61
CA PHE A 39 1.91 17.14 -4.79
C PHE A 39 0.50 17.69 -4.50
N GLY A 40 -0.02 17.48 -3.29
CA GLY A 40 -1.35 17.92 -2.89
C GLY A 40 -2.51 17.11 -3.51
N LYS A 41 -2.24 16.12 -4.35
CA LYS A 41 -3.23 15.17 -4.86
C LYS A 41 -3.35 13.96 -3.95
N VAL A 42 -4.53 13.39 -3.83
CA VAL A 42 -4.71 12.10 -3.14
C VAL A 42 -3.88 11.02 -3.83
N ALA A 43 -2.94 10.40 -3.11
CA ALA A 43 -2.10 9.34 -3.66
C ALA A 43 -2.53 7.99 -3.10
N ILE A 44 -3.00 7.08 -3.97
CA ILE A 44 -3.41 5.72 -3.60
C ILE A 44 -2.52 4.68 -4.27
N ASN A 45 -2.12 3.66 -3.52
CA ASN A 45 -1.33 2.54 -4.01
C ASN A 45 -2.20 1.31 -4.19
N ILE A 46 -2.55 1.02 -5.42
CA ILE A 46 -3.36 -0.14 -5.79
C ILE A 46 -2.53 -1.30 -6.35
N ALA A 47 -1.20 -1.15 -6.36
CA ALA A 47 -0.28 -2.18 -6.81
C ALA A 47 -0.42 -3.48 -6.01
N ASP A 48 -0.29 -4.61 -6.66
CA ASP A 48 -0.51 -5.93 -6.05
C ASP A 48 0.65 -6.90 -6.33
N THR A 49 0.52 -7.84 -7.24
CA THR A 49 1.58 -8.79 -7.60
C THR A 49 2.03 -8.60 -9.04
N GLY A 50 3.34 -8.69 -9.26
CA GLY A 50 3.93 -8.65 -10.60
C GLY A 50 3.52 -9.82 -11.49
N SER A 51 3.06 -10.94 -10.91
CA SER A 51 2.58 -12.10 -11.69
C SER A 51 1.23 -11.87 -12.37
N PHE A 52 0.49 -10.80 -12.04
CA PHE A 52 -0.74 -10.49 -12.75
C PHE A 52 -0.45 -9.77 -14.07
N PRO A 53 -1.13 -10.17 -15.15
CA PRO A 53 -0.91 -9.57 -16.46
C PRO A 53 -1.11 -8.05 -16.45
N LEU A 54 -0.23 -7.33 -17.11
CA LEU A 54 -0.33 -5.87 -17.24
C LEU A 54 -1.67 -5.46 -17.86
N LYS A 55 -2.13 -6.16 -18.87
CA LYS A 55 -3.43 -5.94 -19.51
C LYS A 55 -4.60 -5.86 -18.52
N ASN A 56 -4.59 -6.72 -17.50
CA ASN A 56 -5.67 -6.76 -16.52
C ASN A 56 -5.60 -5.58 -15.53
N LYS A 57 -4.39 -5.15 -15.19
CA LYS A 57 -4.18 -3.91 -14.42
C LYS A 57 -4.68 -2.70 -15.18
N LEU A 58 -4.42 -2.64 -16.49
CA LEU A 58 -4.90 -1.57 -17.37
C LEU A 58 -6.43 -1.55 -17.48
N TYR A 59 -7.08 -2.70 -17.58
CA TYR A 59 -8.56 -2.74 -17.56
C TYR A 59 -9.13 -2.27 -16.23
N ARG A 60 -8.50 -2.61 -15.10
CA ARG A 60 -8.90 -2.08 -13.80
C ARG A 60 -8.78 -0.55 -13.76
N ILE A 61 -7.68 0.00 -14.25
CA ILE A 61 -7.51 1.46 -14.39
C ILE A 61 -8.58 2.02 -15.32
N GLY A 62 -8.74 1.49 -16.53
CA GLY A 62 -9.72 1.95 -17.50
C GLY A 62 -11.16 1.98 -16.98
N LYS A 63 -11.51 1.04 -16.07
CA LYS A 63 -12.83 1.01 -15.42
C LYS A 63 -12.99 2.11 -14.35
N ASN A 64 -11.94 2.40 -13.57
CA ASN A 64 -12.06 3.18 -12.34
C ASN A 64 -11.39 4.56 -12.41
N ALA A 65 -10.56 4.81 -13.41
CA ALA A 65 -9.91 6.10 -13.58
C ALA A 65 -10.88 7.19 -14.06
N GLN A 66 -10.58 8.41 -13.66
CA GLN A 66 -11.34 9.61 -13.99
C GLN A 66 -10.43 10.70 -14.54
N SER A 67 -11.02 11.65 -15.24
CA SER A 67 -10.28 12.77 -15.87
C SER A 67 -9.38 13.49 -14.87
N GLY A 68 -8.11 13.67 -15.25
CA GLY A 68 -7.09 14.35 -14.43
C GLY A 68 -6.28 13.42 -13.51
N ASP A 69 -6.60 12.11 -13.46
CA ASP A 69 -5.76 11.15 -12.76
C ASP A 69 -4.39 11.03 -13.41
N VAL A 70 -3.37 10.82 -12.57
CA VAL A 70 -2.04 10.40 -13.00
C VAL A 70 -1.81 8.97 -12.52
N VAL A 71 -1.54 8.06 -13.43
CA VAL A 71 -1.25 6.66 -13.14
C VAL A 71 0.26 6.46 -13.18
N LEU A 72 0.88 6.35 -12.01
CA LEU A 72 2.32 6.14 -11.85
C LEU A 72 2.61 4.63 -11.81
N MET A 73 3.37 4.13 -12.78
CA MET A 73 3.61 2.71 -12.96
C MET A 73 5.10 2.35 -12.91
N PRO A 74 5.65 2.02 -11.75
CA PRO A 74 6.98 1.40 -11.64
C PRO A 74 6.91 -0.06 -12.11
N LEU A 75 6.95 -0.29 -13.43
CA LEU A 75 6.73 -1.61 -14.02
C LEU A 75 7.90 -2.55 -13.75
N GLU A 76 7.60 -3.72 -13.19
CA GLU A 76 8.57 -4.81 -13.05
C GLU A 76 9.02 -5.31 -14.42
N TYR A 77 10.30 -5.65 -14.56
CA TYR A 77 10.91 -5.99 -15.85
C TYR A 77 10.24 -7.16 -16.57
N LEU A 78 9.58 -8.04 -15.83
CA LEU A 78 8.83 -9.14 -16.41
C LEU A 78 7.72 -8.65 -17.38
N HIS A 79 7.15 -7.48 -17.14
CA HIS A 79 6.10 -6.94 -18.00
C HIS A 79 6.60 -6.50 -19.38
N TYR A 80 7.91 -6.31 -19.55
CA TYR A 80 8.50 -5.94 -20.84
C TYR A 80 8.78 -7.14 -21.73
N SER A 81 9.08 -8.32 -21.13
CA SER A 81 9.61 -9.48 -21.86
C SER A 81 8.73 -10.72 -21.78
N TYR A 82 7.79 -10.80 -20.84
CA TYR A 82 7.00 -12.01 -20.59
C TYR A 82 5.55 -11.84 -21.03
N GLY A 83 5.10 -12.70 -21.94
CA GLY A 83 3.75 -12.61 -22.51
C GLY A 83 2.76 -13.66 -21.97
N GLU A 84 3.24 -14.68 -21.24
CA GLU A 84 2.38 -15.76 -20.79
C GLU A 84 1.64 -15.41 -19.49
N ILE A 85 0.37 -15.80 -19.43
CA ILE A 85 -0.45 -15.66 -18.22
C ILE A 85 -0.16 -16.86 -17.31
N PRO A 86 0.36 -16.65 -16.08
CA PRO A 86 0.62 -17.74 -15.16
C PRO A 86 -0.63 -18.54 -14.83
N LYS A 87 -0.53 -19.87 -14.82
CA LYS A 87 -1.68 -20.76 -14.53
C LYS A 87 -2.37 -20.44 -13.21
N ASN A 88 -1.59 -20.12 -12.18
CA ASN A 88 -2.11 -19.74 -10.86
C ASN A 88 -2.94 -18.45 -10.86
N TYR A 89 -2.82 -17.63 -11.89
CA TYR A 89 -3.65 -16.44 -12.06
C TYR A 89 -5.12 -16.81 -12.27
N PHE A 90 -5.39 -17.75 -13.19
CA PHE A 90 -6.75 -18.23 -13.44
C PHE A 90 -7.38 -18.83 -12.18
N ASP A 91 -6.62 -19.69 -11.47
CA ASP A 91 -7.08 -20.27 -10.20
C ASP A 91 -7.38 -19.23 -9.11
N SER A 92 -6.63 -18.15 -9.07
CA SER A 92 -6.78 -17.12 -8.03
C SER A 92 -7.95 -16.18 -8.29
N ILE A 93 -8.30 -15.89 -9.54
CA ILE A 93 -9.31 -14.86 -9.87
C ILE A 93 -10.68 -15.24 -9.32
N PHE A 94 -11.20 -16.42 -9.63
CA PHE A 94 -12.51 -16.83 -9.17
C PHE A 94 -12.58 -17.08 -7.67
N SER A 95 -11.51 -17.66 -7.09
CA SER A 95 -11.50 -18.01 -5.67
C SER A 95 -11.16 -16.83 -4.73
N LYS A 96 -10.41 -15.82 -5.21
CA LYS A 96 -9.83 -14.80 -4.33
C LYS A 96 -10.05 -13.36 -4.80
N ILE A 97 -10.22 -13.13 -6.11
CA ILE A 97 -10.14 -11.78 -6.68
C ILE A 97 -11.19 -11.55 -7.79
N PRO A 98 -12.48 -11.76 -7.52
CA PRO A 98 -13.53 -11.71 -8.55
C PRO A 98 -13.65 -10.35 -9.26
N PHE A 99 -13.25 -9.25 -8.64
CA PHE A 99 -13.37 -7.94 -9.28
C PHE A 99 -12.39 -7.72 -10.45
N TYR A 100 -11.26 -8.44 -10.53
CA TYR A 100 -10.43 -8.45 -11.74
C TYR A 100 -11.21 -9.03 -12.91
N PHE A 101 -11.92 -10.13 -12.69
CA PHE A 101 -12.79 -10.72 -13.71
C PHE A 101 -13.87 -9.72 -14.18
N THR A 102 -14.54 -9.05 -13.25
CA THR A 102 -15.59 -8.08 -13.58
C THR A 102 -15.07 -6.78 -14.21
N SER A 103 -13.77 -6.52 -14.17
CA SER A 103 -13.15 -5.38 -14.86
C SER A 103 -12.78 -5.69 -16.31
N LEU A 104 -12.77 -6.98 -16.71
CA LEU A 104 -12.42 -7.39 -18.05
C LEU A 104 -13.57 -7.12 -19.04
N PRO A 105 -13.27 -6.78 -20.30
CA PRO A 105 -14.24 -6.83 -21.40
C PRO A 105 -14.83 -8.23 -21.58
N LEU A 106 -16.04 -8.32 -22.10
CA LEU A 106 -16.75 -9.60 -22.24
C LEU A 106 -15.95 -10.68 -22.99
N LYS A 107 -15.25 -10.30 -24.06
CA LYS A 107 -14.37 -11.20 -24.81
C LYS A 107 -13.28 -11.80 -23.92
N GLU A 108 -12.67 -11.00 -23.09
CA GLU A 108 -11.61 -11.44 -22.16
C GLU A 108 -12.21 -12.27 -21.01
N GLN A 109 -13.43 -11.96 -20.57
CA GLN A 109 -14.15 -12.79 -19.58
C GLN A 109 -14.40 -14.20 -20.13
N LEU A 110 -14.86 -14.31 -21.37
CA LEU A 110 -15.08 -15.61 -22.03
C LEU A 110 -13.78 -16.40 -22.19
N PHE A 111 -12.70 -15.74 -22.63
CA PHE A 111 -11.37 -16.34 -22.70
C PHE A 111 -10.92 -16.84 -21.33
N PHE A 112 -11.14 -16.02 -20.29
CA PHE A 112 -10.78 -16.34 -18.93
C PHE A 112 -11.50 -17.58 -18.40
N VAL A 113 -12.83 -17.66 -18.59
CA VAL A 113 -13.64 -18.82 -18.20
C VAL A 113 -13.17 -20.08 -18.91
N TRP A 114 -12.86 -19.97 -20.19
CA TRP A 114 -12.41 -21.10 -21.01
C TRP A 114 -11.07 -21.70 -20.53
N HIS A 115 -10.16 -20.86 -20.01
CA HIS A 115 -8.84 -21.28 -19.53
C HIS A 115 -8.82 -21.60 -18.03
N THR A 116 -9.91 -21.37 -17.31
CA THR A 116 -9.99 -21.67 -15.88
C THR A 116 -10.31 -23.15 -15.66
N PRO A 117 -9.54 -23.89 -14.83
CA PRO A 117 -9.87 -25.26 -14.48
C PRO A 117 -11.28 -25.40 -13.91
N PHE A 118 -12.02 -26.43 -14.34
CA PHE A 118 -13.40 -26.65 -13.86
C PHE A 118 -13.48 -26.77 -12.32
N SER A 119 -12.46 -27.38 -11.70
CA SER A 119 -12.37 -27.46 -10.24
C SER A 119 -12.36 -26.08 -9.57
N SER A 120 -11.67 -25.09 -10.16
CA SER A 120 -11.62 -23.71 -9.62
C SER A 120 -12.93 -22.98 -9.82
N LEU A 121 -13.61 -23.18 -10.96
CA LEU A 121 -14.97 -22.67 -11.20
C LEU A 121 -15.96 -23.25 -10.19
N PHE A 122 -15.91 -24.57 -9.98
CA PHE A 122 -16.77 -25.25 -9.01
C PHE A 122 -16.53 -24.78 -7.58
N GLN A 123 -15.27 -24.67 -7.18
CA GLN A 123 -14.91 -24.13 -5.86
C GLN A 123 -15.43 -22.71 -5.66
N SER A 124 -15.47 -21.88 -6.69
CA SER A 124 -15.96 -20.50 -6.57
C SER A 124 -17.45 -20.44 -6.23
N LEU A 125 -18.25 -21.44 -6.62
CA LEU A 125 -19.68 -21.50 -6.27
C LEU A 125 -19.92 -21.76 -4.78
N PHE A 126 -18.98 -22.44 -4.11
CA PHE A 126 -19.02 -22.74 -2.68
C PHE A 126 -18.18 -21.77 -1.84
N TYR A 127 -17.38 -20.95 -2.52
CA TYR A 127 -16.68 -19.85 -1.86
C TYR A 127 -17.72 -18.79 -1.54
N THR A 128 -18.51 -19.05 -0.50
CA THR A 128 -19.33 -18.00 0.13
C THR A 128 -18.35 -16.91 0.52
N GLN A 129 -18.40 -15.85 -0.27
CA GLN A 129 -17.58 -14.69 -0.08
C GLN A 129 -17.84 -14.11 1.31
N ASN A 130 -17.03 -14.48 2.28
CA ASN A 130 -16.68 -13.58 3.35
C ASN A 130 -15.88 -12.37 2.78
N VAL A 131 -16.18 -12.00 1.52
CA VAL A 131 -15.72 -10.78 0.86
C VAL A 131 -16.29 -9.55 1.55
N GLN A 132 -17.31 -9.74 2.38
CA GLN A 132 -17.86 -8.70 3.25
C GLN A 132 -17.11 -8.55 4.58
N ASP A 133 -16.10 -9.35 4.89
CA ASP A 133 -15.24 -9.00 6.01
C ASP A 133 -14.31 -7.84 5.61
N ARG A 134 -14.95 -6.70 5.31
CA ARG A 134 -14.36 -5.37 5.22
C ARG A 134 -13.96 -4.89 6.62
N SER A 135 -13.69 -5.83 7.53
CA SER A 135 -13.26 -5.49 8.88
C SER A 135 -11.87 -4.85 8.84
N PHE A 136 -11.61 -3.89 9.69
CA PHE A 136 -10.31 -3.23 9.83
C PHE A 136 -9.20 -4.18 10.29
N SER A 137 -9.55 -5.35 10.81
CA SER A 137 -8.62 -6.48 11.02
C SER A 137 -7.87 -6.85 9.75
N PHE A 138 -8.41 -6.49 8.59
CA PHE A 138 -7.79 -6.67 7.29
C PHE A 138 -6.53 -5.80 7.08
N LEU A 139 -6.58 -4.50 7.37
CA LEU A 139 -5.43 -3.61 7.27
C LEU A 139 -4.31 -4.08 8.18
N HIS A 140 -4.66 -4.39 9.41
CA HIS A 140 -3.73 -4.93 10.40
C HIS A 140 -3.12 -6.28 9.98
N LYS A 141 -3.94 -7.22 9.49
CA LYS A 141 -3.50 -8.56 9.09
C LYS A 141 -2.49 -8.55 7.94
N PHE A 142 -2.60 -7.60 7.03
CA PHE A 142 -1.76 -7.55 5.82
C PHE A 142 -0.73 -6.43 5.83
N ASN A 143 -0.59 -5.68 6.93
CA ASN A 143 0.31 -4.53 7.03
C ASN A 143 0.08 -3.50 5.90
N GLU A 144 -1.19 -3.21 5.60
CA GLU A 144 -1.55 -2.19 4.62
C GLU A 144 -1.67 -0.83 5.30
N GLY A 145 -1.11 0.20 4.67
CA GLY A 145 -1.34 1.59 5.05
C GLY A 145 -2.69 2.11 4.56
N GLU A 146 -3.10 3.26 5.05
CA GLU A 146 -4.37 3.90 4.68
C GLU A 146 -4.49 4.23 3.19
N ARG A 147 -3.37 4.37 2.50
CA ARG A 147 -3.30 4.61 1.05
C ARG A 147 -3.01 3.36 0.23
N GLY A 148 -3.02 2.18 0.86
CA GLY A 148 -2.87 0.88 0.20
C GLY A 148 -1.41 0.42 0.01
N GLU A 149 -0.42 1.19 0.46
CA GLU A 149 0.98 0.77 0.47
C GLU A 149 1.28 -0.21 1.60
N HIS A 150 2.32 -1.03 1.44
CA HIS A 150 2.78 -1.93 2.50
C HIS A 150 3.57 -1.16 3.57
N ILE A 151 3.18 -1.31 4.84
CA ILE A 151 3.81 -0.65 5.99
C ILE A 151 4.71 -1.58 6.82
N PHE A 152 5.36 -2.51 6.18
CA PHE A 152 6.16 -3.53 6.82
C PHE A 152 7.33 -2.99 7.65
N VAL A 153 7.68 -3.69 8.72
CA VAL A 153 8.64 -3.23 9.72
C VAL A 153 9.77 -4.23 10.01
N LYS A 154 9.69 -5.49 9.59
CA LYS A 154 10.67 -6.52 9.96
C LYS A 154 11.42 -7.07 8.75
N LYS A 155 12.75 -6.85 8.73
CA LYS A 155 13.65 -7.51 7.78
C LYS A 155 13.64 -9.02 8.01
N ARG A 156 13.41 -9.81 6.93
CA ARG A 156 13.58 -11.25 6.95
C ARG A 156 15.05 -11.60 6.68
N PRO A 157 15.56 -12.72 7.22
CA PRO A 157 16.89 -13.18 6.87
C PRO A 157 17.02 -13.38 5.35
N LEU A 158 18.10 -12.89 4.75
CA LEU A 158 18.36 -12.98 3.30
C LEU A 158 18.49 -14.44 2.81
N ASP A 159 18.82 -15.37 3.70
CA ASP A 159 18.93 -16.80 3.42
C ASP A 159 17.57 -17.48 3.15
N TYR A 160 16.48 -16.85 3.53
CA TYR A 160 15.14 -17.35 3.22
C TYR A 160 14.79 -17.22 1.73
N TRP A 161 15.36 -16.24 1.05
CA TRP A 161 15.23 -16.05 -0.39
C TRP A 161 16.66 -15.98 -0.93
N SER A 162 17.02 -16.90 -1.81
CA SER A 162 18.37 -16.92 -2.36
C SER A 162 18.77 -15.53 -2.88
N ALA A 163 19.32 -14.68 -2.00
CA ALA A 163 20.12 -13.52 -2.39
C ALA A 163 21.30 -13.93 -3.27
N LYS A 164 21.49 -15.24 -3.43
CA LYS A 164 22.37 -15.90 -4.40
C LYS A 164 21.77 -16.03 -5.78
N SER A 165 20.53 -15.63 -6.03
CA SER A 165 20.07 -15.57 -7.39
C SER A 165 20.84 -14.44 -8.08
N SER A 166 21.68 -14.87 -8.98
CA SER A 166 22.50 -13.99 -9.81
C SER A 166 21.60 -13.07 -10.64
N CYS A 167 22.13 -11.99 -11.19
CA CYS A 167 21.49 -11.25 -12.28
C CYS A 167 20.86 -12.17 -13.33
N ALA A 168 21.43 -13.36 -13.53
CA ALA A 168 20.90 -14.39 -14.39
C ALA A 168 19.47 -14.83 -14.01
N ASP A 169 19.05 -14.78 -12.74
CA ASP A 169 17.71 -15.17 -12.33
C ASP A 169 16.71 -14.02 -12.51
N TYR A 170 17.15 -12.76 -12.40
CA TYR A 170 16.38 -11.61 -12.87
C TYR A 170 16.12 -11.67 -14.36
N LEU A 171 17.15 -12.00 -15.10
CA LEU A 171 17.15 -12.18 -16.54
C LEU A 171 16.42 -13.45 -16.96
N PHE A 172 16.14 -14.37 -16.03
CA PHE A 172 15.26 -15.51 -16.30
C PHE A 172 13.88 -15.04 -16.75
N TYR A 173 13.37 -13.99 -16.15
CA TYR A 173 12.13 -13.34 -16.60
C TYR A 173 12.31 -12.53 -17.89
N MET A 174 13.54 -12.26 -18.31
CA MET A 174 13.85 -11.51 -19.53
C MET A 174 14.37 -12.42 -20.67
N ASN A 175 13.98 -13.67 -20.65
CA ASN A 175 14.24 -14.69 -21.67
C ASN A 175 15.71 -14.82 -22.13
N LYS A 176 16.48 -15.62 -21.42
CA LYS A 176 17.90 -15.94 -21.72
C LYS A 176 18.18 -16.41 -23.16
N LYS A 177 17.17 -16.96 -23.86
CA LYS A 177 17.35 -17.54 -25.20
C LYS A 177 17.22 -16.52 -26.32
N THR A 178 16.49 -15.43 -26.11
CA THR A 178 16.16 -14.46 -27.18
C THR A 178 16.83 -13.10 -27.01
N GLY A 179 17.66 -12.93 -25.97
CA GLY A 179 18.13 -11.59 -25.60
C GLY A 179 17.04 -10.75 -24.98
N PHE A 180 17.34 -9.49 -24.71
CA PHE A 180 16.42 -8.54 -24.09
C PHE A 180 15.50 -7.90 -25.16
N THR A 181 14.65 -8.73 -25.81
CA THR A 181 13.69 -8.20 -26.80
C THR A 181 12.37 -7.91 -26.13
N LEU A 182 11.80 -6.76 -26.45
CA LEU A 182 10.44 -6.42 -26.04
C LEU A 182 9.44 -7.42 -26.59
N ASN A 183 8.56 -7.90 -25.71
CA ASN A 183 7.45 -8.75 -26.10
C ASN A 183 6.39 -7.91 -26.84
N ASP A 184 5.76 -8.48 -27.87
CA ASP A 184 4.67 -7.82 -28.57
C ASP A 184 3.46 -7.53 -27.67
N THR A 185 3.22 -8.38 -26.66
CA THR A 185 2.21 -8.14 -25.62
C THR A 185 2.47 -6.82 -24.87
N PHE A 186 3.73 -6.43 -24.64
CA PHE A 186 4.03 -5.13 -24.03
C PHE A 186 3.65 -3.99 -24.98
N LYS A 187 3.96 -4.11 -26.28
CA LYS A 187 3.58 -3.09 -27.28
C LYS A 187 2.06 -2.93 -27.40
N GLU A 188 1.31 -4.05 -27.35
CA GLU A 188 -0.15 -4.04 -27.28
C GLU A 188 -0.67 -3.33 -26.02
N ASN A 189 -0.03 -3.58 -24.86
CA ASN A 189 -0.39 -2.94 -23.61
C ASN A 189 -0.10 -1.42 -23.64
N VAL A 190 0.98 -0.96 -24.30
CA VAL A 190 1.25 0.47 -24.50
C VAL A 190 0.19 1.13 -25.38
N ALA A 191 -0.22 0.46 -26.45
CA ALA A 191 -1.35 0.94 -27.28
C ALA A 191 -2.67 1.01 -26.48
N LEU A 192 -2.90 0.05 -25.57
CA LEU A 192 -4.05 0.08 -24.66
C LEU A 192 -3.95 1.21 -23.63
N MET A 193 -2.74 1.53 -23.13
CA MET A 193 -2.52 2.69 -22.25
C MET A 193 -2.92 3.98 -22.98
N GLN A 194 -2.41 4.19 -24.18
CA GLN A 194 -2.75 5.38 -24.99
C GLN A 194 -4.27 5.50 -25.20
N LYS A 195 -4.94 4.40 -25.58
CA LYS A 195 -6.39 4.39 -25.73
C LYS A 195 -7.12 4.79 -24.44
N ILE A 196 -6.68 4.27 -23.29
CA ILE A 196 -7.28 4.60 -21.99
C ILE A 196 -7.01 6.07 -21.62
N GLU A 197 -5.82 6.62 -21.92
CA GLU A 197 -5.53 8.05 -21.72
C GLU A 197 -6.49 8.93 -22.50
N GLU A 198 -6.69 8.64 -23.77
CA GLU A 198 -7.59 9.39 -24.66
C GLU A 198 -9.05 9.32 -24.19
N GLU A 199 -9.53 8.11 -23.87
CA GLU A 199 -10.92 7.88 -23.44
C GLU A 199 -11.22 8.46 -22.06
N LYS A 200 -10.28 8.38 -21.13
CA LYS A 200 -10.47 8.77 -19.71
C LYS A 200 -9.90 10.15 -19.39
N LYS A 201 -9.09 10.73 -20.28
CA LYS A 201 -8.35 11.99 -20.07
C LYS A 201 -7.45 11.91 -18.82
N ILE A 202 -6.69 10.85 -18.74
CA ILE A 202 -5.68 10.57 -17.69
C ILE A 202 -4.29 10.59 -18.30
N ASN A 203 -3.25 10.39 -17.47
CA ASN A 203 -1.88 10.26 -17.94
C ASN A 203 -1.20 9.07 -17.29
N PHE A 204 -0.60 8.18 -18.08
CA PHE A 204 0.29 7.14 -17.61
C PHE A 204 1.73 7.66 -17.56
N ILE A 205 2.39 7.42 -16.45
CA ILE A 205 3.81 7.73 -16.25
C ILE A 205 4.51 6.45 -15.80
N ILE A 206 5.39 5.95 -16.63
CA ILE A 206 6.18 4.76 -16.37
C ILE A 206 7.48 5.17 -15.68
N THR A 207 7.96 4.33 -14.76
CA THR A 207 9.26 4.52 -14.09
C THR A 207 9.90 3.18 -13.76
N TYR A 208 11.17 3.20 -13.34
CA TYR A 208 11.89 2.01 -12.95
C TYR A 208 11.29 1.34 -11.68
N PRO A 209 11.22 0.00 -11.63
CA PRO A 209 10.88 -0.71 -10.42
C PRO A 209 12.01 -0.63 -9.39
N SER A 210 11.69 -0.76 -8.09
CA SER A 210 12.74 -0.99 -7.08
C SER A 210 13.36 -2.36 -7.27
N VAL A 211 14.70 -2.43 -7.21
CA VAL A 211 15.43 -3.69 -7.38
C VAL A 211 16.61 -3.78 -6.43
N ALA A 212 17.00 -5.03 -6.10
CA ALA A 212 18.21 -5.34 -5.38
C ALA A 212 19.42 -5.29 -6.31
N GLY A 213 20.49 -4.61 -5.87
CA GLY A 213 21.80 -4.64 -6.49
C GLY A 213 21.90 -3.93 -7.84
N ASP A 214 23.09 -3.50 -8.15
CA ASP A 214 23.46 -2.88 -9.42
C ASP A 214 24.22 -3.83 -10.36
N ALA A 215 24.64 -5.00 -9.87
CA ALA A 215 25.47 -5.96 -10.60
C ALA A 215 24.83 -6.38 -11.95
N CYS A 216 23.50 -6.38 -12.06
CA CYS A 216 22.81 -6.65 -13.31
C CYS A 216 22.96 -5.53 -14.34
N TYR A 217 23.20 -4.33 -13.87
CA TYR A 217 23.25 -3.13 -14.72
C TYR A 217 24.70 -2.69 -15.02
N SER A 218 25.66 -3.08 -14.17
CA SER A 218 27.07 -2.74 -14.31
C SER A 218 27.91 -3.90 -14.86
N GLY A 219 27.37 -5.12 -14.94
CA GLY A 219 28.09 -6.33 -15.38
C GLY A 219 27.93 -6.65 -16.87
N GLN A 220 28.21 -7.91 -17.23
CA GLN A 220 28.15 -8.42 -18.60
C GLN A 220 26.82 -8.23 -19.33
N TYR A 221 25.74 -7.95 -18.60
CA TYR A 221 24.40 -7.76 -19.15
C TYR A 221 24.00 -6.29 -19.28
N SER A 222 24.86 -5.35 -18.88
CA SER A 222 24.52 -3.93 -18.87
C SER A 222 24.16 -3.39 -20.25
N ALA A 223 24.84 -3.86 -21.30
CA ALA A 223 24.56 -3.45 -22.68
C ALA A 223 23.18 -3.92 -23.12
N GLN A 224 22.83 -5.18 -22.92
CA GLN A 224 21.53 -5.75 -23.29
C GLN A 224 20.40 -5.08 -22.48
N PHE A 225 20.61 -4.85 -21.19
CA PHE A 225 19.64 -4.16 -20.37
C PHE A 225 19.42 -2.73 -20.86
N SER A 226 20.49 -1.99 -21.17
CA SER A 226 20.39 -0.63 -21.70
C SER A 226 19.66 -0.60 -23.05
N GLN A 227 19.96 -1.56 -23.93
CA GLN A 227 19.26 -1.70 -25.22
C GLN A 227 17.77 -1.94 -25.01
N MET A 228 17.39 -2.89 -24.13
CA MET A 228 15.99 -3.17 -23.83
C MET A 228 15.27 -1.93 -23.27
N MET A 229 15.89 -1.22 -22.33
CA MET A 229 15.28 -0.01 -21.76
C MET A 229 15.16 1.12 -22.79
N GLN A 230 16.08 1.21 -23.74
CA GLN A 230 15.97 2.13 -24.86
C GLN A 230 14.76 1.77 -25.77
N GLU A 231 14.57 0.48 -26.05
CA GLU A 231 13.41 0.02 -26.83
C GLU A 231 12.09 0.27 -26.08
N VAL A 232 12.06 0.09 -24.73
CA VAL A 232 10.93 0.45 -23.88
C VAL A 232 10.60 1.94 -24.04
N GLN A 233 11.60 2.80 -23.83
CA GLN A 233 11.42 4.26 -23.90
C GLN A 233 10.96 4.70 -25.30
N ASN A 234 11.58 4.20 -26.36
CA ASN A 234 11.17 4.50 -27.73
C ASN A 234 9.72 4.06 -28.01
N THR A 235 9.31 2.91 -27.45
CA THR A 235 7.93 2.42 -27.61
C THR A 235 6.93 3.32 -26.87
N LEU A 236 7.25 3.74 -25.65
CA LEU A 236 6.42 4.64 -24.86
C LEU A 236 6.32 6.02 -25.53
N GLU A 237 7.45 6.59 -25.97
CA GLU A 237 7.51 7.89 -26.65
C GLU A 237 6.65 7.93 -27.91
N LYS A 238 6.71 6.86 -28.73
CA LYS A 238 5.87 6.72 -29.93
C LYS A 238 4.38 6.82 -29.61
N HIS A 239 3.96 6.39 -28.44
CA HIS A 239 2.58 6.44 -27.96
C HIS A 239 2.30 7.62 -27.01
N GLN A 240 3.26 8.54 -26.85
CA GLN A 240 3.17 9.70 -25.96
C GLN A 240 2.97 9.37 -24.49
N ILE A 241 3.35 8.15 -24.05
CA ILE A 241 3.34 7.72 -22.65
C ILE A 241 4.61 8.23 -21.97
N GLY A 242 4.47 8.91 -20.83
CA GLY A 242 5.59 9.48 -20.08
C GLY A 242 6.50 8.42 -19.46
N PHE A 243 7.82 8.68 -19.46
CA PHE A 243 8.80 7.87 -18.72
C PHE A 243 9.69 8.78 -17.88
N ILE A 244 9.77 8.52 -16.57
CA ILE A 244 10.49 9.36 -15.60
C ILE A 244 11.44 8.51 -14.74
N GLY A 245 12.64 9.06 -14.46
CA GLY A 245 13.60 8.49 -13.53
C GLY A 245 14.78 7.80 -14.21
N ALA A 246 15.67 7.29 -13.39
CA ALA A 246 16.82 6.50 -13.77
C ALA A 246 16.90 5.23 -12.92
N TYR A 247 17.49 4.15 -13.44
CA TYR A 247 17.54 2.88 -12.71
C TYR A 247 18.29 3.01 -11.37
N ASN A 248 19.32 3.84 -11.30
CA ASN A 248 20.09 4.11 -10.07
C ASN A 248 19.24 4.72 -8.93
N ASP A 249 18.12 5.35 -9.27
CA ASP A 249 17.22 5.92 -8.26
C ASP A 249 16.36 4.84 -7.59
N ALA A 250 16.26 3.68 -8.23
CA ALA A 250 15.43 2.55 -7.79
C ALA A 250 16.25 1.28 -7.46
N SER A 251 17.59 1.34 -7.58
CA SER A 251 18.52 0.25 -7.24
C SER A 251 19.06 0.42 -5.82
N PHE A 252 19.03 -0.66 -5.03
CA PHE A 252 19.39 -0.65 -3.61
C PHE A 252 20.32 -1.82 -3.27
N GLY A 253 21.22 -1.62 -2.30
CA GLY A 253 22.05 -2.68 -1.75
C GLY A 253 21.24 -3.74 -0.99
N GLU A 254 21.81 -4.91 -0.80
CA GLU A 254 21.16 -6.05 -0.13
C GLU A 254 20.68 -5.73 1.28
N GLU A 255 21.33 -4.82 1.99
CA GLU A 255 20.94 -4.35 3.31
C GLU A 255 19.58 -3.66 3.33
N SER A 256 19.16 -3.15 2.19
CA SER A 256 17.90 -2.44 1.99
C SER A 256 16.75 -3.31 1.48
N ILE A 257 17.01 -4.61 1.27
CA ILE A 257 16.05 -5.57 0.70
C ILE A 257 15.44 -6.43 1.80
N ASP A 258 14.14 -6.73 1.68
CA ASP A 258 13.44 -7.60 2.63
C ASP A 258 13.53 -9.09 2.23
N ASN A 259 12.73 -9.52 1.28
CA ASN A 259 12.52 -10.94 1.03
C ASN A 259 12.46 -11.33 -0.45
N THR A 260 12.45 -10.35 -1.32
CA THR A 260 12.57 -10.53 -2.77
C THR A 260 13.36 -9.36 -3.34
N TYR A 261 13.86 -9.50 -4.57
CA TYR A 261 14.60 -8.44 -5.23
C TYR A 261 13.85 -7.13 -5.44
N TYR A 262 12.53 -7.17 -5.37
CA TYR A 262 11.66 -6.03 -5.59
C TYR A 262 11.11 -5.41 -4.29
N HIS A 263 11.32 -6.06 -3.13
CA HIS A 263 10.78 -5.60 -1.86
C HIS A 263 11.83 -4.87 -1.04
N ILE A 264 11.76 -3.57 -1.01
CA ILE A 264 12.67 -2.73 -0.24
C ILE A 264 12.12 -2.39 1.15
N LEU A 265 13.03 -2.22 2.10
CA LEU A 265 12.73 -1.85 3.48
C LEU A 265 12.21 -0.41 3.60
N PRO A 266 11.52 -0.04 4.70
CA PRO A 266 10.90 1.29 4.87
C PRO A 266 11.83 2.48 4.67
N ALA A 267 13.07 2.40 5.11
CA ALA A 267 14.05 3.48 4.90
C ALA A 267 14.39 3.67 3.41
N ALA A 268 14.61 2.56 2.70
CA ALA A 268 14.85 2.58 1.25
C ALA A 268 13.61 3.03 0.47
N LYS A 269 12.39 2.65 0.91
CA LYS A 269 11.13 3.14 0.34
C LYS A 269 11.03 4.67 0.40
N LYS A 270 11.31 5.27 1.55
CA LYS A 270 11.33 6.73 1.71
C LYS A 270 12.36 7.39 0.79
N LEU A 271 13.59 6.83 0.74
CA LEU A 271 14.65 7.34 -0.14
C LEU A 271 14.28 7.25 -1.61
N ARG A 272 13.73 6.10 -2.05
CA ARG A 272 13.24 5.92 -3.41
C ARG A 272 12.16 6.93 -3.76
N THR A 273 11.16 7.07 -2.90
CA THR A 273 10.05 7.99 -3.14
C THR A 273 10.53 9.43 -3.20
N LYS A 274 11.49 9.83 -2.34
CA LYS A 274 12.12 11.14 -2.41
C LYS A 274 12.81 11.38 -3.76
N LYS A 275 13.66 10.44 -4.21
CA LYS A 275 14.33 10.55 -5.51
C LYS A 275 13.33 10.61 -6.67
N LEU A 276 12.25 9.82 -6.60
CA LEU A 276 11.20 9.86 -7.62
C LEU A 276 10.49 11.22 -7.66
N ILE A 277 10.18 11.81 -6.53
CA ILE A 277 9.63 13.17 -6.42
C ILE A 277 10.59 14.18 -7.08
N GLU A 278 11.87 14.14 -6.76
CA GLU A 278 12.90 15.01 -7.35
C GLU A 278 12.96 14.88 -8.90
N ARG A 279 12.81 13.65 -9.41
CA ARG A 279 12.74 13.39 -10.86
C ARG A 279 11.46 13.92 -11.51
N ILE A 280 10.33 13.75 -10.84
CA ILE A 280 9.05 14.31 -11.31
C ILE A 280 9.14 15.83 -11.36
N ASP A 281 9.65 16.48 -10.32
CA ASP A 281 9.78 17.95 -10.26
C ASP A 281 10.72 18.50 -11.35
N ALA A 282 11.74 17.75 -11.74
CA ALA A 282 12.67 18.10 -12.81
C ALA A 282 12.12 17.78 -14.22
N SER A 283 11.01 17.06 -14.34
CA SER A 283 10.46 16.62 -15.61
C SER A 283 9.54 17.66 -16.27
N ALA A 284 9.29 17.48 -17.57
CA ALA A 284 8.28 18.23 -18.30
C ALA A 284 6.86 17.96 -17.78
N ASP A 285 6.63 16.75 -17.25
CA ASP A 285 5.33 16.25 -16.79
C ASP A 285 4.97 16.68 -15.37
N ARG A 286 5.86 17.41 -14.67
CA ARG A 286 5.65 17.83 -13.27
C ARG A 286 4.26 18.41 -12.99
N LYS A 287 3.73 19.22 -13.94
CA LYS A 287 2.43 19.89 -13.76
C LYS A 287 1.25 18.93 -13.67
N LEU A 288 1.39 17.70 -14.19
CA LEU A 288 0.37 16.68 -14.11
C LEU A 288 0.18 16.20 -12.66
N PHE A 289 1.25 16.21 -11.86
CA PHE A 289 1.25 15.69 -10.50
C PHE A 289 0.69 16.67 -9.47
N TYR A 290 0.84 17.98 -9.67
CA TYR A 290 0.37 18.95 -8.69
C TYR A 290 -1.15 19.11 -8.71
N ALA A 291 -1.75 19.21 -7.51
CA ALA A 291 -3.16 19.50 -7.36
C ALA A 291 -3.48 20.92 -7.86
N LYS A 292 -4.62 21.06 -8.53
CA LYS A 292 -5.18 22.36 -8.95
C LYS A 292 -6.04 22.99 -7.87
N LYS A 293 -6.47 22.19 -6.87
CA LYS A 293 -7.29 22.62 -5.73
C LYS A 293 -6.67 22.13 -4.44
N GLU A 294 -6.73 22.92 -3.38
CA GLU A 294 -6.39 22.45 -2.06
C GLU A 294 -7.45 21.45 -1.57
N TYR A 295 -7.00 20.29 -1.16
CA TYR A 295 -7.81 19.29 -0.47
C TYR A 295 -7.33 19.17 0.98
N LYS A 296 -8.27 19.01 1.91
CA LYS A 296 -7.95 18.48 3.23
C LYS A 296 -7.63 16.99 3.06
N LEU A 297 -6.35 16.67 2.86
CA LEU A 297 -5.89 15.33 2.47
C LEU A 297 -5.96 14.30 3.61
N ALA A 298 -6.12 14.74 4.85
CA ALA A 298 -6.24 13.84 5.99
C ALA A 298 -7.52 13.01 5.89
N ASN A 299 -7.38 11.70 5.93
CA ASN A 299 -8.46 10.71 6.17
C ASN A 299 -9.52 10.50 5.09
N ILE A 300 -9.34 11.05 3.90
CA ILE A 300 -10.39 11.07 2.85
C ILE A 300 -10.80 9.66 2.39
N ALA A 301 -9.85 8.73 2.29
CA ALA A 301 -10.13 7.41 1.71
C ALA A 301 -10.73 6.42 2.70
N ILE A 302 -10.35 6.48 3.97
CA ILE A 302 -10.76 5.48 4.96
C ILE A 302 -11.98 5.92 5.79
N GLU A 303 -12.22 7.22 5.89
CA GLU A 303 -13.26 7.79 6.76
C GLU A 303 -14.68 7.30 6.42
N PRO A 304 -15.12 7.26 5.14
CA PRO A 304 -16.43 6.69 4.80
C PRO A 304 -16.58 5.22 5.20
N LEU A 305 -15.50 4.43 5.07
CA LEU A 305 -15.51 3.03 5.48
C LEU A 305 -15.62 2.90 7.01
N LEU A 306 -14.92 3.76 7.75
CA LEU A 306 -15.02 3.79 9.20
C LEU A 306 -16.44 4.18 9.65
N GLN A 307 -17.06 5.17 9.00
CA GLN A 307 -18.43 5.58 9.28
C GLN A 307 -19.42 4.45 9.03
N GLU A 308 -19.26 3.68 7.94
CA GLU A 308 -20.14 2.55 7.61
C GLU A 308 -19.98 1.38 8.58
N LYS A 309 -18.76 1.10 9.04
CA LYS A 309 -18.42 -0.15 9.75
C LYS A 309 -18.39 -0.03 11.26
N LEU A 310 -18.03 1.14 11.79
CA LEU A 310 -17.89 1.30 13.22
C LEU A 310 -19.22 1.70 13.87
N GLN A 311 -19.56 1.01 14.93
CA GLN A 311 -20.61 1.44 15.84
C GLN A 311 -20.14 2.68 16.62
N PRO A 312 -21.01 3.66 16.84
CA PRO A 312 -20.66 4.83 17.65
C PRO A 312 -20.28 4.43 19.07
N LEU A 313 -19.21 5.06 19.60
CA LEU A 313 -18.85 4.88 21.01
C LEU A 313 -19.74 5.72 21.91
N GLU A 314 -20.33 5.06 22.88
CA GLU A 314 -21.13 5.68 23.95
C GLU A 314 -20.22 6.08 25.12
N ALA A 315 -20.61 7.12 25.87
CA ALA A 315 -19.92 7.49 27.09
C ALA A 315 -20.07 6.41 28.16
N LEU A 316 -19.07 6.33 29.03
CA LEU A 316 -19.01 5.44 30.20
C LEU A 316 -18.91 3.92 29.88
N HIS A 317 -18.94 3.54 28.60
CA HIS A 317 -18.67 2.16 28.20
C HIS A 317 -17.18 1.92 27.93
N THR A 318 -16.66 0.75 28.32
CA THR A 318 -15.27 0.37 28.06
C THR A 318 -15.20 -0.54 26.84
N TYR A 319 -14.46 -0.10 25.82
CA TYR A 319 -14.27 -0.83 24.58
C TYR A 319 -12.89 -1.49 24.57
N SER A 320 -12.88 -2.80 24.50
CA SER A 320 -11.64 -3.58 24.43
C SER A 320 -11.02 -3.48 23.05
N SER A 321 -9.70 -3.64 22.94
CA SER A 321 -8.99 -3.70 21.66
C SER A 321 -9.47 -4.83 20.72
N LYS A 322 -10.26 -5.79 21.22
CA LYS A 322 -10.92 -6.85 20.45
C LYS A 322 -12.26 -6.45 19.86
N ASP A 323 -12.82 -5.35 20.30
CA ASP A 323 -14.14 -4.91 19.84
C ASP A 323 -14.00 -4.26 18.46
N THR A 324 -13.94 -5.08 17.42
CA THR A 324 -13.78 -4.66 16.04
C THR A 324 -15.02 -3.98 15.46
N ALA A 325 -16.16 -4.04 16.14
CA ALA A 325 -17.35 -3.28 15.78
C ALA A 325 -17.25 -1.82 16.24
N ALA A 326 -16.50 -1.55 17.31
CA ALA A 326 -16.36 -0.23 17.92
C ALA A 326 -15.00 0.42 17.62
N LEU A 327 -13.93 -0.37 17.50
CA LEU A 327 -12.56 0.10 17.35
C LEU A 327 -11.90 -0.46 16.09
N ALA A 328 -11.26 0.40 15.31
CA ALA A 328 -10.40 0.01 14.21
C ALA A 328 -8.92 0.20 14.60
N LEU A 329 -8.18 -0.88 14.66
CA LEU A 329 -6.72 -0.85 14.72
C LEU A 329 -6.21 -0.66 13.28
N LEU A 330 -5.80 0.55 12.90
CA LEU A 330 -5.48 0.88 11.51
C LEU A 330 -4.08 0.41 11.14
N GLU A 331 -3.05 1.12 11.53
CA GLU A 331 -1.67 0.79 11.21
C GLU A 331 -0.82 0.63 12.48
N GLY A 332 0.32 -0.04 12.35
CA GLY A 332 1.31 -0.10 13.42
C GLY A 332 0.95 -1.03 14.59
N TRP A 333 0.21 -2.11 14.34
CA TRP A 333 -0.13 -3.10 15.36
C TRP A 333 0.28 -4.51 14.95
N TYR A 334 0.75 -5.30 15.90
CA TYR A 334 0.93 -6.73 15.74
C TYR A 334 -0.41 -7.46 15.82
N LYS A 335 -0.39 -8.77 15.56
CA LYS A 335 -1.57 -9.62 15.74
C LYS A 335 -2.07 -9.52 17.18
N HIS A 336 -3.39 -9.44 17.35
CA HIS A 336 -4.05 -9.38 18.64
C HIS A 336 -3.72 -10.61 19.51
N GLU A 337 -3.30 -10.37 20.75
CA GLU A 337 -3.14 -11.38 21.78
C GLU A 337 -4.42 -11.48 22.66
N GLY A 338 -4.52 -12.51 23.51
CA GLY A 338 -5.74 -12.72 24.29
C GLY A 338 -6.18 -11.54 25.16
N TRP A 339 -5.28 -10.64 25.51
CA TRP A 339 -5.46 -9.54 26.47
C TRP A 339 -5.29 -8.13 25.87
N GLY A 340 -4.74 -8.01 24.68
CA GLY A 340 -4.45 -6.73 24.05
C GLY A 340 -3.65 -6.86 22.76
N VAL A 341 -3.13 -5.75 22.25
CA VAL A 341 -2.34 -5.69 21.02
C VAL A 341 -1.09 -4.84 21.21
N TRP A 342 0.07 -5.33 20.76
CA TRP A 342 1.33 -4.58 20.77
C TRP A 342 1.48 -3.69 19.56
N SER A 343 2.04 -2.51 19.75
CA SER A 343 2.47 -1.64 18.66
C SER A 343 3.56 -2.30 17.81
N GLN A 344 3.56 -2.00 16.52
CA GLN A 344 4.52 -2.45 15.53
C GLN A 344 5.20 -1.23 14.89
N GLY A 345 6.47 -1.01 15.21
CA GLY A 345 7.22 0.14 14.69
C GLY A 345 6.96 1.44 15.45
N GLU A 346 7.38 2.54 14.84
CA GLU A 346 7.43 3.85 15.48
C GLU A 346 6.06 4.56 15.56
N ARG A 347 5.05 4.06 14.87
CA ARG A 347 3.71 4.67 14.82
C ARG A 347 2.64 3.60 14.89
N SER A 348 1.57 3.87 15.64
CA SER A 348 0.38 3.04 15.68
C SER A 348 -0.88 3.89 15.82
N THR A 349 -1.99 3.45 15.18
CA THR A 349 -3.21 4.25 15.10
C THR A 349 -4.44 3.42 15.44
N VAL A 350 -5.28 3.97 16.33
CA VAL A 350 -6.63 3.45 16.64
C VAL A 350 -7.64 4.45 16.13
N ALA A 351 -8.69 3.99 15.46
CA ALA A 351 -9.82 4.83 15.09
C ALA A 351 -11.12 4.32 15.71
N PHE A 352 -12.01 5.26 16.00
CA PHE A 352 -13.34 4.98 16.50
C PHE A 352 -14.34 6.03 15.98
N ARG A 353 -15.62 5.66 16.01
CA ARG A 353 -16.71 6.55 15.65
C ARG A 353 -17.28 7.15 16.92
N LEU A 354 -17.42 8.47 16.97
CA LEU A 354 -18.00 9.18 18.10
C LEU A 354 -19.53 9.23 17.97
N ASP A 355 -20.23 8.93 19.06
CA ASP A 355 -21.68 9.11 19.10
C ASP A 355 -22.03 10.58 18.80
N PRO A 356 -23.05 10.85 17.97
CA PRO A 356 -23.46 12.21 17.62
C PRO A 356 -23.75 13.09 18.84
N SER A 357 -24.27 12.52 19.93
CA SER A 357 -24.57 13.24 21.18
C SER A 357 -23.34 13.72 21.93
N LEU A 358 -22.16 13.19 21.62
CA LEU A 358 -20.88 13.54 22.26
C LEU A 358 -20.07 14.55 21.46
N ARG A 359 -20.45 14.83 20.21
CA ARG A 359 -19.73 15.78 19.36
C ARG A 359 -19.84 17.19 19.90
N GLY A 360 -18.74 17.95 19.79
CA GLY A 360 -18.69 19.33 20.26
C GLY A 360 -18.80 19.49 21.78
N LYS A 361 -18.56 18.42 22.55
CA LYS A 361 -18.45 18.44 24.01
C LYS A 361 -17.00 18.20 24.44
N ASP A 362 -16.64 18.75 25.59
CA ASP A 362 -15.39 18.39 26.24
C ASP A 362 -15.52 16.99 26.83
N LEU A 363 -14.57 16.12 26.52
CA LEU A 363 -14.56 14.72 26.97
C LEU A 363 -13.19 14.37 27.56
N THR A 364 -13.17 13.32 28.36
CA THR A 364 -11.93 12.67 28.79
C THR A 364 -11.87 11.27 28.17
N LEU A 365 -10.78 10.98 27.47
CA LEU A 365 -10.48 9.66 26.95
C LEU A 365 -9.57 8.93 27.95
N GLU A 366 -10.06 7.85 28.57
CA GLU A 366 -9.28 6.96 29.39
C GLU A 366 -8.76 5.79 28.56
N LEU A 367 -7.43 5.63 28.52
CA LEU A 367 -6.73 4.54 27.82
C LEU A 367 -6.15 3.57 28.83
N ASP A 368 -6.36 2.27 28.66
CA ASP A 368 -5.62 1.21 29.36
C ASP A 368 -4.54 0.66 28.44
N THR A 369 -3.29 0.92 28.82
CA THR A 369 -2.10 0.64 28.00
C THR A 369 -0.99 0.07 28.86
N LEU A 370 0.07 -0.46 28.22
CA LEU A 370 1.32 -0.87 28.84
C LEU A 370 2.51 -0.45 27.99
N LEU A 371 3.59 0.00 28.63
CA LEU A 371 4.86 0.21 27.96
C LEU A 371 5.81 -0.96 28.19
N PHE A 372 6.49 -1.37 27.12
CA PHE A 372 7.58 -2.33 27.18
C PHE A 372 8.93 -1.61 27.11
N GLY A 373 9.91 -2.07 27.90
CA GLY A 373 11.23 -1.46 27.96
C GLY A 373 11.25 -0.13 28.72
N ALA A 374 11.89 0.88 28.16
CA ALA A 374 11.98 2.21 28.78
C ALA A 374 10.60 2.85 28.97
N LYS A 375 10.37 3.49 30.10
CA LYS A 375 9.11 4.17 30.44
C LYS A 375 9.12 5.61 29.96
N ASP A 376 9.26 5.77 28.63
CA ASP A 376 9.29 7.08 28.00
C ASP A 376 7.87 7.60 27.74
N LYS A 377 7.75 8.90 27.56
CA LYS A 377 6.50 9.50 27.11
C LYS A 377 6.28 9.21 25.63
N THR A 378 5.09 8.77 25.29
CA THR A 378 4.61 8.60 23.91
C THR A 378 4.00 9.92 23.43
N GLN A 379 4.35 10.36 22.23
CA GLN A 379 3.70 11.51 21.59
C GLN A 379 2.36 11.05 21.02
N VAL A 380 1.29 11.76 21.34
CA VAL A 380 -0.08 11.42 20.98
C VAL A 380 -0.68 12.49 20.08
N PHE A 381 -1.35 12.06 19.02
CA PHE A 381 -2.07 12.91 18.08
C PHE A 381 -3.54 12.50 18.01
N LEU A 382 -4.43 13.49 17.85
CA LEU A 382 -5.84 13.29 17.55
C LEU A 382 -6.15 13.93 16.20
N ASN A 383 -6.64 13.16 15.24
CA ASN A 383 -6.93 13.62 13.89
C ASN A 383 -5.79 14.47 13.29
N SER A 384 -4.54 13.99 13.46
CA SER A 384 -3.29 14.64 13.01
C SER A 384 -2.88 15.90 13.78
N LYS A 385 -3.64 16.35 14.79
CA LYS A 385 -3.24 17.42 15.71
C LYS A 385 -2.53 16.83 16.92
N GLU A 386 -1.39 17.36 17.28
CA GLU A 386 -0.66 16.93 18.48
C GLU A 386 -1.45 17.26 19.75
N LEU A 387 -1.63 16.25 20.61
CA LEU A 387 -2.17 16.44 21.97
C LEU A 387 -1.06 16.64 23.00
N GLY A 388 0.13 16.11 22.73
CA GLY A 388 1.29 16.21 23.63
C GLY A 388 1.95 14.86 23.92
N PHE A 389 2.73 14.83 25.01
CA PHE A 389 3.54 13.69 25.43
C PHE A 389 2.98 13.07 26.71
N TYR A 390 2.59 11.80 26.68
CA TYR A 390 1.95 11.10 27.79
C TYR A 390 2.72 9.83 28.19
N LEU A 391 2.78 9.55 29.47
CA LEU A 391 3.24 8.25 29.98
C LEU A 391 2.08 7.27 29.91
N LEU A 392 2.05 6.45 28.86
CA LEU A 392 0.97 5.51 28.58
C LEU A 392 1.25 4.13 29.20
N ASP A 393 1.36 4.08 30.52
CA ASP A 393 1.64 2.84 31.29
C ASP A 393 0.60 2.66 32.40
N GLY A 394 -0.41 1.88 32.13
CA GLY A 394 -1.62 1.73 32.93
C GLY A 394 -2.77 2.58 32.39
N LYS A 395 -3.67 2.99 33.29
CA LYS A 395 -4.81 3.84 32.94
C LYS A 395 -4.38 5.31 32.85
N THR A 396 -4.44 5.86 31.66
CA THR A 396 -4.07 7.26 31.38
C THR A 396 -5.28 8.02 30.87
N LYS A 397 -5.49 9.23 31.37
CA LYS A 397 -6.58 10.12 30.96
C LYS A 397 -6.05 11.23 30.04
N LEU A 398 -6.70 11.41 28.89
CA LEU A 398 -6.44 12.48 27.93
C LEU A 398 -7.66 13.40 27.89
N SER A 399 -7.47 14.68 28.18
CA SER A 399 -8.55 15.68 28.04
C SER A 399 -8.66 16.10 26.57
N LEU A 400 -9.86 16.02 26.02
CA LEU A 400 -10.18 16.35 24.64
C LEU A 400 -11.15 17.53 24.62
N GLY A 401 -10.72 18.65 24.06
CA GLY A 401 -11.56 19.84 23.92
C GLY A 401 -12.61 19.65 22.81
N LYS A 402 -13.73 20.32 22.96
CA LYS A 402 -14.87 20.25 22.03
C LYS A 402 -14.49 20.50 20.57
N GLU A 403 -13.53 21.39 20.30
CA GLU A 403 -13.04 21.74 18.97
C GLU A 403 -12.23 20.59 18.31
N GLN A 404 -11.78 19.63 19.11
CA GLN A 404 -11.07 18.43 18.65
C GLN A 404 -12.03 17.28 18.29
N LEU A 405 -13.29 17.38 18.72
CA LEU A 405 -14.32 16.35 18.64
C LEU A 405 -15.47 16.73 17.67
N GLU A 406 -15.20 17.58 16.70
CA GLU A 406 -16.15 17.96 15.66
C GLU A 406 -16.33 16.84 14.63
N SER A 407 -15.29 16.04 14.39
CA SER A 407 -15.33 14.91 13.45
C SER A 407 -16.09 13.73 14.04
N GLU A 408 -16.85 13.04 13.19
CA GLU A 408 -17.52 11.78 13.53
C GLU A 408 -16.53 10.65 13.76
N ILE A 409 -15.48 10.60 12.95
CA ILE A 409 -14.39 9.64 13.09
C ILE A 409 -13.23 10.31 13.81
N ILE A 410 -12.81 9.68 14.88
CA ILE A 410 -11.65 10.06 15.67
C ILE A 410 -10.53 9.07 15.42
N LYS A 411 -9.35 9.60 15.04
CA LYS A 411 -8.11 8.83 14.91
C LYS A 411 -7.14 9.25 16.00
N LEU A 412 -6.73 8.30 16.81
CA LEU A 412 -5.73 8.46 17.85
C LEU A 412 -4.43 7.80 17.38
N GLU A 413 -3.42 8.60 17.09
CA GLU A 413 -2.09 8.15 16.66
C GLU A 413 -1.10 8.24 17.81
N PHE A 414 -0.30 7.20 17.97
CA PHE A 414 0.78 7.11 18.95
C PHE A 414 2.11 7.05 18.21
N ARG A 415 3.05 7.92 18.57
CA ARG A 415 4.42 7.86 18.04
C ARG A 415 5.37 7.39 19.12
N HIS A 416 6.11 6.34 18.79
CA HIS A 416 6.96 5.62 19.71
C HIS A 416 8.44 5.87 19.42
N THR A 417 9.23 5.92 20.48
CA THR A 417 10.69 5.91 20.45
C THR A 417 11.19 4.69 21.22
N ASN A 418 12.47 4.37 21.10
CA ASN A 418 13.13 3.33 21.90
C ASN A 418 12.41 1.96 21.85
N LEU A 419 12.06 1.53 20.62
CA LEU A 419 11.54 0.18 20.42
C LEU A 419 12.60 -0.85 20.77
N ILE A 420 12.19 -1.92 21.45
CA ILE A 420 13.07 -3.02 21.81
C ILE A 420 12.33 -4.35 21.70
N SER A 421 13.03 -5.41 21.31
CA SER A 421 12.42 -6.72 21.35
C SER A 421 12.53 -7.35 22.75
N PRO A 422 11.57 -8.20 23.17
CA PRO A 422 11.71 -8.99 24.38
C PRO A 422 12.97 -9.86 24.39
N LYS A 423 13.45 -10.29 23.23
CA LYS A 423 14.73 -11.00 23.10
C LYS A 423 15.91 -10.10 23.44
N ASP A 424 15.97 -8.89 22.89
CA ASP A 424 17.08 -7.95 23.11
C ASP A 424 17.05 -7.41 24.57
N ALA A 425 15.87 -7.39 25.20
CA ALA A 425 15.68 -7.09 26.61
C ALA A 425 15.93 -8.29 27.55
N ASN A 426 16.33 -9.46 27.02
CA ASN A 426 16.56 -10.72 27.76
C ASN A 426 15.31 -11.23 28.55
N VAL A 427 14.09 -10.90 28.09
CA VAL A 427 12.83 -11.30 28.74
C VAL A 427 12.27 -12.59 28.14
N SER A 428 12.37 -12.78 26.82
CA SER A 428 11.89 -13.98 26.14
C SER A 428 12.58 -14.17 24.77
N LYS A 429 12.19 -15.20 24.01
CA LYS A 429 12.68 -15.43 22.64
C LYS A 429 11.96 -14.57 21.58
N ASP A 430 11.02 -13.73 21.96
CA ASP A 430 10.26 -12.89 21.04
C ASP A 430 11.15 -11.79 20.43
N THR A 431 11.19 -11.74 19.12
CA THR A 431 12.01 -10.80 18.34
C THR A 431 11.23 -9.60 17.81
N ARG A 432 9.95 -9.45 18.15
CA ARG A 432 9.14 -8.31 17.74
C ARG A 432 9.66 -7.02 18.37
N GLN A 433 9.81 -5.97 17.57
CA GLN A 433 10.11 -4.64 18.09
C GLN A 433 8.81 -4.00 18.58
N ILE A 434 8.64 -3.93 19.90
CA ILE A 434 7.42 -3.47 20.54
C ILE A 434 7.67 -2.29 21.47
N LYS A 435 6.66 -1.50 21.74
CA LYS A 435 6.73 -0.39 22.70
C LYS A 435 5.46 -0.23 23.50
N LEU A 436 4.32 0.00 22.86
CA LEU A 436 3.03 0.24 23.48
C LEU A 436 2.12 -0.96 23.29
N ALA A 437 1.52 -1.44 24.35
CA ALA A 437 0.38 -2.34 24.27
C ALA A 437 -0.91 -1.57 24.53
N PHE A 438 -1.89 -1.73 23.64
CA PHE A 438 -3.22 -1.16 23.78
C PHE A 438 -4.21 -2.26 24.19
N LYS A 439 -4.93 -2.05 25.30
CA LYS A 439 -5.91 -2.97 25.83
C LYS A 439 -7.34 -2.51 25.63
N SER A 440 -7.62 -1.27 26.01
CA SER A 440 -8.97 -0.72 25.92
C SER A 440 -8.98 0.81 25.96
N LEU A 441 -10.12 1.37 25.58
CA LEU A 441 -10.43 2.79 25.79
C LEU A 441 -11.84 2.96 26.35
N ARG A 442 -12.07 4.12 26.99
CA ARG A 442 -13.35 4.56 27.54
C ARG A 442 -13.49 6.07 27.41
N LEU A 443 -14.67 6.52 26.98
CA LEU A 443 -15.02 7.94 27.00
C LEU A 443 -15.70 8.30 28.31
N LEU A 444 -15.23 9.38 28.94
CA LEU A 444 -15.79 9.95 30.16
C LEU A 444 -16.30 11.37 29.85
N GLN A 445 -17.46 11.68 30.38
CA GLN A 445 -18.04 13.04 30.36
C GLN A 445 -17.55 13.85 31.56
#